data_c5444e366fbc1a285aeb3c92ae4d3a8e
#
_entry.id   c5444e366fbc1a285aeb3c92ae4d3a8e
#
_cell.length_a   1.000
_cell.length_b   1.000
_cell.length_c   1.000
_cell.angle_alpha   90.00
_cell.angle_beta   90.00
_cell.angle_gamma   90.00
#
_symmetry.space_group_name_H-M   'P 1'
#
loop_
_entity.id
_entity.type
_entity.pdbx_description
1 polymer ?
#
loop_
_entity_poly.entity_id
_entity_poly.type
_entity_poly.pdbx_seq_one_letter_code
_entity_poly.pdbx_strand_id
1 'polypeptide(L)'
;MHSIKDIYLIRHGETIYNRLGVVQGSGIDADLNELGQRQAQAFYDHYQHLKLDKIYTSALKRTHQSVKQFIDKGLPWEQHAGLNEISWGLREGRTPNTEDDAYYHNLTKTWREGNVHIQSEEGESPIEVLEKQKPVVELILSRPEEQSILIAMHGRAMRVLLTHLFEKPLHKMDDFRHQNLCLYHIQYDYIQGKFILLQANQTAHLRDLPESM
;
A
#
# COMPACT_ATOMS: atom_id res chain seq x y z
N MET A 1 -21.32 19.47 -8.22
CA MET A 1 -20.41 18.33 -8.30
C MET A 1 -19.30 18.59 -7.29
N HIS A 2 -18.96 17.60 -6.48
CA HIS A 2 -17.81 17.72 -5.59
C HIS A 2 -16.56 17.69 -6.46
N SER A 3 -15.68 18.67 -6.28
CA SER A 3 -14.52 18.86 -7.15
C SER A 3 -13.26 18.15 -6.63
N ILE A 4 -13.25 17.77 -5.35
CA ILE A 4 -12.08 17.17 -4.70
C ILE A 4 -12.46 15.83 -4.06
N LYS A 5 -11.57 14.85 -4.17
CA LYS A 5 -11.62 13.59 -3.43
C LYS A 5 -10.38 13.49 -2.54
N ASP A 6 -10.57 13.35 -1.24
CA ASP A 6 -9.50 13.05 -0.28
C ASP A 6 -9.23 11.54 -0.25
N ILE A 7 -7.98 11.16 -0.45
CA ILE A 7 -7.51 9.77 -0.48
C ILE A 7 -6.47 9.61 0.62
N TYR A 8 -6.81 8.82 1.64
CA TYR A 8 -5.90 8.40 2.70
C TYR A 8 -5.36 7.02 2.34
N LEU A 9 -4.10 6.95 1.94
CA LEU A 9 -3.45 5.71 1.51
C LEU A 9 -2.49 5.22 2.59
N ILE A 10 -2.66 3.98 3.03
CA ILE A 10 -1.82 3.36 4.06
C ILE A 10 -1.22 2.03 3.62
N ARG A 11 -0.04 1.72 4.14
CA ARG A 11 0.50 0.36 4.14
C ARG A 11 -0.08 -0.41 5.33
N HIS A 12 -0.34 -1.70 5.17
CA HIS A 12 -0.78 -2.58 6.26
C HIS A 12 0.16 -2.55 7.47
N GLY A 13 -0.34 -2.92 8.65
CA GLY A 13 0.43 -3.09 9.88
C GLY A 13 1.45 -4.23 9.81
N GLU A 14 2.36 -4.31 10.79
CA GLU A 14 3.41 -5.31 10.82
C GLU A 14 2.86 -6.74 10.89
N THR A 15 3.49 -7.64 10.12
CA THR A 15 3.28 -9.09 10.17
C THR A 15 4.52 -9.77 10.72
N ILE A 16 4.45 -11.07 11.03
CA ILE A 16 5.64 -11.83 11.44
C ILE A 16 6.69 -11.86 10.32
N TYR A 17 6.29 -11.86 9.06
CA TYR A 17 7.22 -11.82 7.92
C TYR A 17 7.98 -10.51 7.84
N ASN A 18 7.32 -9.36 8.11
CA ASN A 18 8.02 -8.07 8.21
C ASN A 18 9.06 -8.09 9.32
N ARG A 19 8.69 -8.56 10.53
CA ARG A 19 9.60 -8.65 11.68
C ARG A 19 10.83 -9.53 11.42
N LEU A 20 10.67 -10.61 10.65
CA LEU A 20 11.74 -11.55 10.33
C LEU A 20 12.54 -11.17 9.07
N GLY A 21 12.19 -10.05 8.39
CA GLY A 21 12.82 -9.65 7.13
C GLY A 21 12.53 -10.63 5.98
N VAL A 22 11.46 -11.43 6.09
CA VAL A 22 11.07 -12.39 5.07
C VAL A 22 10.25 -11.69 3.98
N VAL A 23 10.58 -11.96 2.74
CA VAL A 23 9.85 -11.41 1.58
C VAL A 23 8.41 -11.96 1.58
N GLN A 24 7.45 -11.04 1.57
CA GLN A 24 6.02 -11.33 1.63
C GLN A 24 5.31 -10.62 0.48
N GLY A 25 4.96 -11.38 -0.54
CA GLY A 25 4.19 -10.89 -1.69
C GLY A 25 2.71 -11.22 -1.62
N SER A 26 2.10 -11.31 -2.79
CA SER A 26 0.67 -11.66 -2.93
C SER A 26 0.36 -13.13 -2.69
N GLY A 27 1.35 -14.01 -2.77
CA GLY A 27 1.19 -15.44 -2.49
C GLY A 27 1.11 -15.77 -0.99
N ILE A 28 1.44 -14.83 -0.10
CA ILE A 28 1.39 -15.03 1.36
C ILE A 28 0.27 -14.17 1.96
N ASP A 29 -0.74 -14.82 2.52
CA ASP A 29 -1.87 -14.16 3.19
C ASP A 29 -1.74 -14.28 4.73
N ALA A 30 -0.74 -13.59 5.29
CA ALA A 30 -0.46 -13.56 6.72
C ALA A 30 -1.31 -12.54 7.47
N ASP A 31 -1.59 -12.86 8.74
CA ASP A 31 -2.22 -11.96 9.69
C ASP A 31 -1.24 -10.89 10.21
N LEU A 32 -1.78 -9.79 10.76
CA LEU A 32 -1.00 -8.86 11.55
C LEU A 32 -0.46 -9.56 12.80
N ASN A 33 0.80 -9.27 13.17
CA ASN A 33 1.31 -9.67 14.48
C ASN A 33 0.82 -8.70 15.57
N GLU A 34 1.23 -8.95 16.82
CA GLU A 34 0.82 -8.12 17.97
C GLU A 34 1.16 -6.63 17.77
N LEU A 35 2.37 -6.32 17.27
CA LEU A 35 2.74 -4.92 16.97
C LEU A 35 1.87 -4.34 15.86
N GLY A 36 1.62 -5.08 14.79
CA GLY A 36 0.73 -4.64 13.70
C GLY A 36 -0.69 -4.35 14.15
N GLN A 37 -1.23 -5.15 15.09
CA GLN A 37 -2.54 -4.89 15.70
C GLN A 37 -2.53 -3.61 16.54
N ARG A 38 -1.47 -3.37 17.32
CA ARG A 38 -1.29 -2.13 18.09
C ARG A 38 -1.12 -0.91 17.16
N GLN A 39 -0.40 -1.06 16.05
CA GLN A 39 -0.28 -0.03 15.02
C GLN A 39 -1.65 0.31 14.41
N ALA A 40 -2.46 -0.71 14.09
CA ALA A 40 -3.81 -0.52 13.57
C ALA A 40 -4.73 0.19 14.58
N GLN A 41 -4.62 -0.14 15.86
CA GLN A 41 -5.35 0.55 16.92
C GLN A 41 -4.91 2.01 17.04
N ALA A 42 -3.60 2.30 17.08
CA ALA A 42 -3.07 3.66 17.15
C ALA A 42 -3.47 4.52 15.94
N PHE A 43 -3.49 3.91 14.74
CA PHE A 43 -4.00 4.57 13.54
C PHE A 43 -5.49 4.93 13.70
N TYR A 44 -6.31 3.98 14.13
CA TYR A 44 -7.73 4.23 14.37
C TYR A 44 -7.94 5.33 15.41
N ASP A 45 -7.29 5.26 16.55
CA ASP A 45 -7.44 6.24 17.65
C ASP A 45 -7.10 7.66 17.19
N HIS A 46 -6.08 7.79 16.34
CA HIS A 46 -5.65 9.08 15.82
C HIS A 46 -6.57 9.62 14.73
N TYR A 47 -7.05 8.77 13.81
CA TYR A 47 -7.78 9.17 12.60
C TYR A 47 -9.29 8.87 12.63
N GLN A 48 -9.87 8.35 13.72
CA GLN A 48 -11.31 8.07 13.84
C GLN A 48 -12.21 9.30 13.66
N HIS A 49 -11.65 10.51 13.77
CA HIS A 49 -12.36 11.78 13.53
C HIS A 49 -12.58 12.07 12.04
N LEU A 50 -11.88 11.39 11.14
CA LEU A 50 -12.06 11.55 9.70
C LEU A 50 -13.45 11.06 9.30
N LYS A 51 -14.14 11.88 8.52
CA LYS A 51 -15.44 11.52 7.94
C LYS A 51 -15.19 10.78 6.63
N LEU A 52 -14.94 9.48 6.74
CA LEU A 52 -14.70 8.62 5.58
C LEU A 52 -16.03 8.13 4.99
N ASP A 53 -16.14 8.13 3.67
CA ASP A 53 -17.29 7.60 2.94
C ASP A 53 -17.10 6.11 2.60
N LYS A 54 -15.86 5.68 2.34
CA LYS A 54 -15.57 4.33 1.86
C LYS A 54 -14.15 3.89 2.24
N ILE A 55 -14.00 2.57 2.41
CA ILE A 55 -12.71 1.91 2.57
C ILE A 55 -12.47 0.96 1.39
N TYR A 56 -11.27 0.99 0.84
CA TYR A 56 -10.77 0.07 -0.16
C TYR A 56 -9.58 -0.70 0.41
N THR A 57 -9.58 -2.02 0.27
CA THR A 57 -8.44 -2.85 0.70
C THR A 57 -7.98 -3.76 -0.42
N SER A 58 -6.77 -4.25 -0.33
CA SER A 58 -6.40 -5.43 -1.10
C SER A 58 -7.23 -6.65 -0.66
N ALA A 59 -7.12 -7.75 -1.39
CA ALA A 59 -7.75 -9.01 -1.01
C ALA A 59 -7.04 -9.76 0.14
N LEU A 60 -5.87 -9.26 0.61
CA LEU A 60 -5.05 -9.91 1.63
C LEU A 60 -5.43 -9.46 3.03
N LYS A 61 -5.54 -10.41 3.97
CA LYS A 61 -6.02 -10.20 5.36
C LYS A 61 -5.37 -9.03 6.07
N ARG A 62 -4.06 -8.89 5.99
CA ARG A 62 -3.29 -7.85 6.67
C ARG A 62 -3.77 -6.42 6.36
N THR A 63 -4.37 -6.19 5.18
CA THR A 63 -4.88 -4.86 4.82
C THR A 63 -6.21 -4.54 5.49
N HIS A 64 -7.19 -5.44 5.44
CA HIS A 64 -8.45 -5.18 6.12
C HIS A 64 -8.34 -5.28 7.64
N GLN A 65 -7.43 -6.10 8.18
CA GLN A 65 -7.13 -6.09 9.60
C GLN A 65 -6.56 -4.75 10.06
N SER A 66 -5.78 -4.07 9.21
CA SER A 66 -5.22 -2.75 9.51
C SER A 66 -6.28 -1.63 9.62
N VAL A 67 -7.46 -1.84 9.06
CA VAL A 67 -8.59 -0.88 9.07
C VAL A 67 -9.85 -1.44 9.71
N LYS A 68 -9.71 -2.59 10.39
CA LYS A 68 -10.84 -3.34 10.95
C LYS A 68 -11.73 -2.49 11.85
N GLN A 69 -11.17 -1.63 12.69
CA GLN A 69 -11.93 -0.79 13.61
C GLN A 69 -12.88 0.18 12.87
N PHE A 70 -12.48 0.69 11.71
CA PHE A 70 -13.35 1.50 10.86
C PHE A 70 -14.47 0.66 10.23
N ILE A 71 -14.16 -0.55 9.77
CA ILE A 71 -15.13 -1.50 9.20
C ILE A 71 -16.16 -1.90 10.27
N ASP A 72 -15.70 -2.23 11.48
CA ASP A 72 -16.57 -2.61 12.61
C ASP A 72 -17.50 -1.47 13.07
N LYS A 73 -17.16 -0.21 12.76
CA LYS A 73 -18.03 0.96 12.97
C LYS A 73 -19.10 1.15 11.86
N GLY A 74 -19.12 0.27 10.89
CA GLY A 74 -20.13 0.25 9.83
C GLY A 74 -19.73 1.04 8.57
N LEU A 75 -18.46 1.45 8.42
CA LEU A 75 -18.01 2.08 7.18
C LEU A 75 -18.09 1.07 6.02
N PRO A 76 -18.69 1.44 4.89
CA PRO A 76 -18.70 0.60 3.71
C PRO A 76 -17.28 0.28 3.24
N TRP A 77 -17.00 -0.97 2.85
CA TRP A 77 -15.70 -1.37 2.36
C TRP A 77 -15.77 -2.36 1.20
N GLU A 78 -14.74 -2.35 0.37
CA GLU A 78 -14.59 -3.24 -0.77
C GLU A 78 -13.15 -3.78 -0.85
N GLN A 79 -13.02 -5.04 -1.28
CA GLN A 79 -11.73 -5.68 -1.54
C GLN A 79 -11.45 -5.74 -3.02
N HIS A 80 -10.21 -5.39 -3.42
CA HIS A 80 -9.78 -5.45 -4.81
C HIS A 80 -8.42 -6.14 -4.93
N ALA A 81 -8.37 -7.26 -5.66
CA ALA A 81 -7.12 -7.97 -5.92
C ALA A 81 -6.09 -7.11 -6.68
N GLY A 82 -6.54 -6.11 -7.44
CA GLY A 82 -5.65 -5.13 -8.07
C GLY A 82 -4.84 -4.28 -7.10
N LEU A 83 -5.21 -4.23 -5.82
CA LEU A 83 -4.44 -3.57 -4.75
C LEU A 83 -3.49 -4.52 -4.00
N ASN A 84 -3.41 -5.81 -4.38
CA ASN A 84 -2.51 -6.76 -3.75
C ASN A 84 -1.04 -6.35 -3.90
N GLU A 85 -0.21 -6.88 -3.00
CA GLU A 85 1.24 -6.73 -3.14
C GLU A 85 1.73 -7.39 -4.43
N ILE A 86 2.87 -6.95 -4.91
CA ILE A 86 3.60 -7.64 -5.99
C ILE A 86 3.84 -9.10 -5.60
N SER A 87 3.67 -10.03 -6.53
CA SER A 87 4.15 -11.39 -6.33
C SER A 87 5.67 -11.44 -6.50
N TRP A 88 6.34 -11.98 -5.49
CA TRP A 88 7.78 -12.27 -5.55
C TRP A 88 8.07 -13.71 -6.00
N GLY A 89 7.02 -14.48 -6.34
CA GLY A 89 7.10 -15.84 -6.85
C GLY A 89 7.84 -16.78 -5.90
N LEU A 90 8.83 -17.48 -6.41
CA LEU A 90 9.60 -18.48 -5.63
C LEU A 90 10.40 -17.88 -4.45
N ARG A 91 10.49 -16.54 -4.35
CA ARG A 91 11.23 -15.89 -3.27
C ARG A 91 10.38 -15.57 -2.04
N GLU A 92 9.07 -15.84 -2.10
CA GLU A 92 8.17 -15.58 -0.98
C GLU A 92 8.34 -16.60 0.15
N GLY A 93 8.33 -16.12 1.40
CA GLY A 93 8.34 -16.97 2.59
C GLY A 93 9.66 -17.68 2.90
N ARG A 94 10.70 -17.43 2.12
CA ARG A 94 12.01 -18.05 2.35
C ARG A 94 12.71 -17.41 3.55
N THR A 95 13.39 -18.22 4.33
CA THR A 95 14.27 -17.70 5.39
C THR A 95 15.32 -16.79 4.78
N PRO A 96 15.51 -15.55 5.30
CA PRO A 96 16.49 -14.62 4.78
C PRO A 96 17.89 -15.24 4.71
N ASN A 97 18.54 -15.06 3.59
CA ASN A 97 19.90 -15.52 3.32
C ASN A 97 20.58 -14.57 2.34
N THR A 98 21.91 -14.64 2.25
CA THR A 98 22.72 -13.74 1.42
C THR A 98 22.42 -13.86 -0.08
N GLU A 99 21.99 -15.02 -0.57
CA GLU A 99 21.64 -15.24 -1.98
C GLU A 99 20.34 -14.51 -2.32
N ASP A 100 19.28 -14.69 -1.50
CA ASP A 100 18.00 -14.02 -1.70
C ASP A 100 18.12 -12.50 -1.52
N ASP A 101 18.94 -12.02 -0.59
CA ASP A 101 19.24 -10.59 -0.43
C ASP A 101 19.94 -10.03 -1.67
N ALA A 102 20.95 -10.72 -2.19
CA ALA A 102 21.65 -10.32 -3.41
C ALA A 102 20.70 -10.31 -4.62
N TYR A 103 19.85 -11.31 -4.75
CA TYR A 103 18.81 -11.38 -5.79
C TYR A 103 17.87 -10.18 -5.72
N TYR A 104 17.31 -9.91 -4.53
CA TYR A 104 16.40 -8.77 -4.30
C TYR A 104 17.07 -7.43 -4.65
N HIS A 105 18.30 -7.22 -4.20
CA HIS A 105 19.06 -6.00 -4.49
C HIS A 105 19.34 -5.84 -5.99
N ASN A 106 19.72 -6.91 -6.68
CA ASN A 106 19.98 -6.90 -8.12
C ASN A 106 18.70 -6.62 -8.91
N LEU A 107 17.58 -7.29 -8.58
CA LEU A 107 16.31 -7.08 -9.25
C LEU A 107 15.81 -5.65 -9.06
N THR A 108 15.83 -5.14 -7.83
CA THR A 108 15.39 -3.76 -7.56
C THR A 108 16.33 -2.72 -8.18
N LYS A 109 17.63 -3.01 -8.29
CA LYS A 109 18.57 -2.18 -9.05
C LYS A 109 18.20 -2.14 -10.53
N THR A 110 17.92 -3.30 -11.13
CA THR A 110 17.47 -3.42 -12.53
C THR A 110 16.23 -2.57 -12.79
N TRP A 111 15.26 -2.55 -11.87
CA TRP A 111 14.08 -1.69 -11.96
C TRP A 111 14.43 -0.19 -11.88
N ARG A 112 15.36 0.20 -10.99
CA ARG A 112 15.83 1.60 -10.90
C ARG A 112 16.57 2.07 -12.14
N GLU A 113 17.19 1.15 -12.87
CA GLU A 113 17.86 1.42 -14.15
C GLU A 113 16.88 1.54 -15.34
N GLY A 114 15.56 1.35 -15.10
CA GLY A 114 14.51 1.51 -16.09
C GLY A 114 13.92 0.20 -16.63
N ASN A 115 14.48 -0.95 -16.28
CA ASN A 115 14.01 -2.26 -16.75
C ASN A 115 12.81 -2.78 -15.92
N VAL A 116 11.76 -1.98 -15.79
CA VAL A 116 10.61 -2.22 -14.91
C VAL A 116 9.68 -3.36 -15.37
N HIS A 117 9.95 -3.96 -16.52
CA HIS A 117 9.25 -5.13 -17.07
C HIS A 117 9.87 -6.47 -16.63
N ILE A 118 11.04 -6.44 -15.98
CA ILE A 118 11.68 -7.67 -15.50
C ILE A 118 10.92 -8.17 -14.27
N GLN A 119 10.49 -9.42 -14.33
CA GLN A 119 9.75 -10.12 -13.27
C GLN A 119 10.70 -10.67 -12.21
N SER A 120 10.20 -10.83 -10.97
CA SER A 120 10.76 -11.81 -10.05
C SER A 120 10.53 -13.22 -10.60
N GLU A 121 11.36 -14.18 -10.21
CA GLU A 121 11.26 -15.58 -10.63
C GLU A 121 9.89 -16.17 -10.26
N GLU A 122 9.08 -16.54 -11.27
CA GLU A 122 7.67 -16.95 -11.13
C GLU A 122 6.77 -15.88 -10.42
N GLY A 123 7.19 -14.64 -10.42
CA GLY A 123 6.47 -13.52 -9.80
C GLY A 123 6.05 -12.46 -10.81
N GLU A 124 5.91 -11.24 -10.34
CA GLU A 124 5.47 -10.08 -11.13
C GLU A 124 6.58 -9.04 -11.31
N SER A 125 6.43 -8.24 -12.33
CA SER A 125 7.17 -7.00 -12.57
C SER A 125 6.40 -5.78 -12.07
N PRO A 126 7.06 -4.62 -11.84
CA PRO A 126 6.38 -3.37 -11.51
C PRO A 126 5.33 -2.94 -12.55
N ILE A 127 5.55 -3.21 -13.83
CA ILE A 127 4.58 -2.89 -14.89
C ILE A 127 3.29 -3.72 -14.74
N GLU A 128 3.40 -5.01 -14.45
CA GLU A 128 2.23 -5.87 -14.26
C GLU A 128 1.44 -5.46 -13.01
N VAL A 129 2.14 -5.06 -11.94
CA VAL A 129 1.48 -4.47 -10.75
C VAL A 129 0.72 -3.20 -11.13
N LEU A 130 1.30 -2.32 -11.92
CA LEU A 130 0.64 -1.11 -12.40
C LEU A 130 -0.62 -1.44 -13.22
N GLU A 131 -0.52 -2.38 -14.17
CA GLU A 131 -1.65 -2.74 -15.03
C GLU A 131 -2.85 -3.29 -14.22
N LYS A 132 -2.61 -4.07 -13.15
CA LYS A 132 -3.71 -4.54 -12.29
C LYS A 132 -4.26 -3.44 -11.37
N GLN A 133 -3.50 -2.37 -11.07
CA GLN A 133 -3.95 -1.24 -10.25
C GLN A 133 -4.83 -0.25 -11.04
N LYS A 134 -4.54 0.00 -12.31
CA LYS A 134 -5.25 0.98 -13.14
C LYS A 134 -6.78 0.84 -13.09
N PRO A 135 -7.38 -0.35 -13.31
CA PRO A 135 -8.83 -0.49 -13.25
C PRO A 135 -9.44 -0.15 -11.89
N VAL A 136 -8.69 -0.38 -10.79
CA VAL A 136 -9.14 -0.04 -9.44
C VAL A 136 -9.11 1.48 -9.24
N VAL A 137 -8.07 2.16 -9.71
CA VAL A 137 -7.99 3.63 -9.67
C VAL A 137 -9.13 4.24 -10.49
N GLU A 138 -9.38 3.75 -11.70
CA GLU A 138 -10.48 4.19 -12.56
C GLU A 138 -11.84 4.00 -11.88
N LEU A 139 -12.07 2.84 -11.25
CA LEU A 139 -13.26 2.58 -10.48
C LEU A 139 -13.45 3.58 -9.33
N ILE A 140 -12.40 3.83 -8.54
CA ILE A 140 -12.42 4.80 -7.43
C ILE A 140 -12.74 6.21 -7.92
N LEU A 141 -12.13 6.63 -9.03
CA LEU A 141 -12.36 7.95 -9.61
C LEU A 141 -13.73 8.08 -10.29
N SER A 142 -14.33 6.98 -10.75
CA SER A 142 -15.69 6.98 -11.32
C SER A 142 -16.80 7.22 -10.30
N ARG A 143 -16.47 7.29 -8.99
CA ARG A 143 -17.38 7.46 -7.86
C ARG A 143 -17.14 8.81 -7.15
N PRO A 144 -17.46 9.93 -7.77
CA PRO A 144 -17.19 11.26 -7.19
C PRO A 144 -17.97 11.55 -5.91
N GLU A 145 -19.04 10.81 -5.62
CA GLU A 145 -19.82 10.91 -4.37
C GLU A 145 -19.04 10.40 -3.16
N GLU A 146 -18.10 9.50 -3.32
CA GLU A 146 -17.19 9.04 -2.27
C GLU A 146 -16.03 10.05 -2.12
N GLN A 147 -16.26 11.13 -1.40
CA GLN A 147 -15.34 12.28 -1.34
C GLN A 147 -14.10 12.04 -0.47
N SER A 148 -14.24 11.19 0.53
CA SER A 148 -13.18 10.91 1.50
C SER A 148 -13.04 9.41 1.66
N ILE A 149 -11.92 8.86 1.21
CA ILE A 149 -11.73 7.40 1.17
C ILE A 149 -10.42 6.98 1.84
N LEU A 150 -10.43 5.77 2.41
CA LEU A 150 -9.24 5.13 2.98
C LEU A 150 -8.87 3.93 2.12
N ILE A 151 -7.61 3.87 1.66
CA ILE A 151 -7.06 2.75 0.89
C ILE A 151 -5.98 2.07 1.72
N ALA A 152 -6.14 0.77 2.02
CA ALA A 152 -5.11 -0.03 2.70
C ALA A 152 -4.50 -1.03 1.72
N MET A 153 -3.18 -0.94 1.53
CA MET A 153 -2.45 -1.80 0.61
C MET A 153 -1.03 -2.14 1.12
N HIS A 154 -0.04 -2.28 0.24
CA HIS A 154 1.24 -2.91 0.54
C HIS A 154 2.43 -2.06 0.09
N GLY A 155 3.61 -2.42 0.54
CA GLY A 155 4.81 -1.61 0.36
C GLY A 155 5.21 -1.36 -1.09
N ARG A 156 5.49 -2.41 -1.86
CA ARG A 156 5.93 -2.27 -3.25
C ARG A 156 4.79 -1.79 -4.14
N ALA A 157 3.61 -2.38 -3.98
CA ALA A 157 2.43 -1.98 -4.73
C ALA A 157 2.07 -0.50 -4.51
N MET A 158 2.21 0.03 -3.28
CA MET A 158 1.97 1.44 -2.97
C MET A 158 2.98 2.36 -3.67
N ARG A 159 4.26 1.97 -3.75
CA ARG A 159 5.27 2.74 -4.48
C ARG A 159 4.95 2.83 -5.98
N VAL A 160 4.53 1.71 -6.58
CA VAL A 160 4.07 1.66 -7.98
C VAL A 160 2.88 2.58 -8.17
N LEU A 161 1.87 2.47 -7.30
CA LEU A 161 0.66 3.30 -7.37
C LEU A 161 1.00 4.79 -7.27
N LEU A 162 1.74 5.21 -6.23
CA LEU A 162 2.12 6.61 -6.03
C LEU A 162 2.90 7.17 -7.22
N THR A 163 3.81 6.37 -7.79
CA THR A 163 4.58 6.77 -8.98
C THR A 163 3.65 7.07 -10.15
N HIS A 164 2.64 6.23 -10.36
CA HIS A 164 1.63 6.42 -11.40
C HIS A 164 0.74 7.64 -11.15
N LEU A 165 0.19 7.79 -9.93
CA LEU A 165 -0.71 8.91 -9.58
C LEU A 165 -0.02 10.27 -9.77
N PHE A 166 1.28 10.35 -9.50
CA PHE A 166 2.06 11.60 -9.66
C PHE A 166 2.82 11.68 -11.00
N GLU A 167 2.44 10.87 -11.99
CA GLU A 167 2.98 10.91 -13.36
C GLU A 167 4.52 10.82 -13.42
N LYS A 168 5.13 10.11 -12.45
CA LYS A 168 6.57 9.89 -12.44
C LYS A 168 6.93 8.64 -13.25
N PRO A 169 8.14 8.59 -13.84
CA PRO A 169 8.64 7.37 -14.47
C PRO A 169 8.70 6.23 -13.46
N LEU A 170 8.20 5.03 -13.81
CA LEU A 170 8.02 3.91 -12.89
C LEU A 170 9.32 3.46 -12.21
N HIS A 171 10.47 3.64 -12.83
CA HIS A 171 11.78 3.37 -12.23
C HIS A 171 12.11 4.29 -11.01
N LYS A 172 11.33 5.36 -10.79
CA LYS A 172 11.44 6.25 -9.62
C LYS A 172 10.56 5.85 -8.45
N MET A 173 9.93 4.67 -8.49
CA MET A 173 9.03 4.21 -7.43
C MET A 173 9.68 4.17 -6.04
N ASP A 174 11.00 3.97 -5.95
CA ASP A 174 11.74 3.94 -4.68
C ASP A 174 11.92 5.34 -4.04
N ASP A 175 11.55 6.44 -4.74
CA ASP A 175 11.49 7.79 -4.16
C ASP A 175 10.39 7.89 -3.08
N PHE A 176 9.35 7.03 -3.16
CA PHE A 176 8.29 6.97 -2.17
C PHE A 176 8.66 6.02 -1.03
N ARG A 177 8.99 6.61 0.12
CA ARG A 177 9.28 5.84 1.35
C ARG A 177 7.98 5.32 1.96
N HIS A 178 8.05 4.23 2.70
CA HIS A 178 6.92 3.71 3.46
C HIS A 178 7.39 2.93 4.69
N GLN A 179 6.54 2.92 5.70
CA GLN A 179 6.63 2.06 6.89
C GLN A 179 5.29 1.37 7.09
N ASN A 180 5.22 0.37 7.99
CA ASN A 180 3.93 -0.20 8.37
C ASN A 180 3.04 0.89 8.98
N LEU A 181 1.77 0.93 8.58
CA LEU A 181 0.79 1.97 8.96
C LEU A 181 1.21 3.42 8.69
N CYS A 182 2.18 3.68 7.78
CA CYS A 182 2.38 5.05 7.31
C CYS A 182 1.17 5.55 6.51
N LEU A 183 0.91 6.84 6.58
CA LEU A 183 -0.16 7.50 5.85
C LEU A 183 0.40 8.43 4.76
N TYR A 184 -0.19 8.34 3.58
CA TYR A 184 -0.14 9.36 2.53
C TYR A 184 -1.52 10.01 2.41
N HIS A 185 -1.59 11.34 2.52
CA HIS A 185 -2.81 12.09 2.25
C HIS A 185 -2.69 12.74 0.87
N ILE A 186 -3.58 12.37 -0.02
CA ILE A 186 -3.60 12.74 -1.42
C ILE A 186 -4.97 13.35 -1.73
N GLN A 187 -5.02 14.38 -2.54
CA GLN A 187 -6.25 14.88 -3.14
C GLN A 187 -6.26 14.61 -4.64
N TYR A 188 -7.43 14.24 -5.15
CA TYR A 188 -7.69 14.24 -6.58
C TYR A 188 -8.65 15.40 -6.91
N ASP A 189 -8.20 16.31 -7.78
CA ASP A 189 -9.01 17.41 -8.29
C ASP A 189 -9.68 17.00 -9.61
N TYR A 190 -10.99 16.81 -9.57
CA TYR A 190 -11.78 16.41 -10.74
C TYR A 190 -11.84 17.48 -11.84
N ILE A 191 -11.63 18.75 -11.49
CA ILE A 191 -11.64 19.87 -12.48
C ILE A 191 -10.32 19.89 -13.26
N GLN A 192 -9.22 19.70 -12.55
CA GLN A 192 -7.88 19.71 -13.14
C GLN A 192 -7.45 18.33 -13.67
N GLY A 193 -8.12 17.24 -13.23
CA GLY A 193 -7.73 15.85 -13.52
C GLY A 193 -6.38 15.46 -12.90
N LYS A 194 -6.04 16.01 -11.71
CA LYS A 194 -4.70 15.87 -11.12
C LYS A 194 -4.73 15.41 -9.68
N PHE A 195 -3.71 14.62 -9.33
CA PHE A 195 -3.42 14.26 -7.94
C PHE A 195 -2.48 15.27 -7.29
N ILE A 196 -2.75 15.63 -6.04
CA ILE A 196 -1.99 16.57 -5.22
C ILE A 196 -1.56 15.84 -3.95
N LEU A 197 -0.27 15.78 -3.68
CA LEU A 197 0.27 15.19 -2.45
C LEU A 197 0.25 16.23 -1.33
N LEU A 198 -0.54 15.99 -0.30
CA LEU A 198 -0.63 16.87 0.88
C LEU A 198 0.31 16.42 1.99
N GLN A 199 0.37 15.12 2.24
CA GLN A 199 1.26 14.54 3.27
C GLN A 199 1.86 13.23 2.76
N ALA A 200 3.12 12.99 3.10
CA ALA A 200 3.85 11.79 2.70
C ALA A 200 4.42 11.06 3.93
N ASN A 201 4.26 9.74 3.95
CA ASN A 201 4.86 8.83 4.93
C ASN A 201 4.68 9.29 6.39
N GLN A 202 3.48 9.76 6.76
CA GLN A 202 3.17 10.22 8.11
C GLN A 202 3.07 9.03 9.08
N THR A 203 3.76 9.14 10.22
CA THR A 203 3.82 8.10 11.26
C THR A 203 3.66 8.66 12.68
N ALA A 204 3.23 9.91 12.82
CA ALA A 204 3.11 10.58 14.12
C ALA A 204 2.22 9.81 15.11
N HIS A 205 1.21 9.08 14.62
CA HIS A 205 0.34 8.23 15.43
C HIS A 205 1.03 6.96 15.98
N LEU A 206 2.24 6.63 15.51
CA LEU A 206 3.00 5.45 15.94
C LEU A 206 4.13 5.78 16.92
N ARG A 207 4.30 7.05 17.29
CA ARG A 207 5.48 7.53 18.08
C ARG A 207 5.68 6.80 19.41
N ASP A 208 4.60 6.34 20.02
CA ASP A 208 4.62 5.68 21.33
C ASP A 208 4.70 4.14 21.22
N LEU A 209 4.83 3.63 20.00
CA LEU A 209 5.01 2.20 19.73
C LEU A 209 6.48 1.88 19.41
N PRO A 210 6.93 0.63 19.65
CA PRO A 210 8.23 0.17 19.16
C PRO A 210 8.34 0.34 17.64
N GLU A 211 9.55 0.64 17.14
CA GLU A 211 9.79 0.69 15.70
C GLU A 211 9.58 -0.68 15.05
N SER A 212 9.00 -0.70 13.88
CA SER A 212 8.98 -1.88 13.00
C SER A 212 10.40 -2.11 12.46
N MET A 213 10.84 -3.36 12.48
CA MET A 213 12.15 -3.74 11.94
C MET A 213 12.14 -3.71 10.40
#